data_79df9bbd744ae67f80a77a6188e6bd56
#
_entry.id   79df9bbd744ae67f80a77a6188e6bd56
#
_cell.length_a   1.000
_cell.length_b   1.000
_cell.length_c   1.000
_cell.angle_alpha   90.00
_cell.angle_beta   90.00
_cell.angle_gamma   90.00
#
_symmetry.space_group_name_H-M   'P 1'
#
loop_
_entity.id
_entity.type
_entity.pdbx_description
1 polymer ?
#
loop_
_entity_poly.entity_id
_entity_poly.type
_entity_poly.pdbx_seq_one_letter_code
_entity_poly.pdbx_strand_id
1 'polypeptide(L)'
;MIKDKHMPALQGMFPSWITSCSSDGEPNTTVISQIWYVDENHVALSFQFFNKTKKNISENPYAYATISDPSTLKQYNLELKFDHEETEGELFDEMDMKLQAIASMTGMTGIFKLRAADVYKVCLLYTSDAADELLG
;
A
#
# COMPACT_ATOMS: atom_id res chain seq x y z
N MET A 1 -7.21 -6.83 -12.76
CA MET A 1 -7.54 -7.33 -11.42
C MET A 1 -8.16 -6.24 -10.55
N ILE A 2 -7.54 -5.10 -10.43
CA ILE A 2 -8.13 -3.94 -9.76
C ILE A 2 -9.19 -3.33 -10.67
N LYS A 3 -10.41 -3.17 -10.15
CA LYS A 3 -11.55 -2.62 -10.90
C LYS A 3 -12.05 -1.35 -10.22
N ASP A 4 -12.95 -0.64 -10.88
CA ASP A 4 -13.50 0.62 -10.36
C ASP A 4 -14.10 0.47 -8.96
N LYS A 5 -14.73 -0.67 -8.68
CA LYS A 5 -15.32 -0.94 -7.35
C LYS A 5 -14.31 -0.98 -6.22
N HIS A 6 -13.02 -1.20 -6.52
CA HIS A 6 -11.95 -1.25 -5.52
C HIS A 6 -11.33 0.13 -5.25
N MET A 7 -11.53 1.09 -6.15
CA MET A 7 -10.87 2.39 -6.06
C MET A 7 -11.14 3.15 -4.76
N PRO A 8 -12.39 3.17 -4.22
CA PRO A 8 -12.61 3.87 -2.95
C PRO A 8 -11.78 3.33 -1.80
N ALA A 9 -11.47 2.02 -1.80
CA ALA A 9 -10.65 1.40 -0.77
C ALA A 9 -9.17 1.78 -0.89
N LEU A 10 -8.73 2.21 -2.07
CA LEU A 10 -7.35 2.63 -2.32
C LEU A 10 -7.09 4.11 -2.04
N GLN A 11 -8.12 4.90 -1.76
CA GLN A 11 -7.97 6.36 -1.63
C GLN A 11 -7.51 6.84 -0.26
N GLY A 12 -7.29 5.93 0.68
CA GLY A 12 -6.66 6.27 1.95
C GLY A 12 -7.57 6.94 2.97
N MET A 13 -8.88 6.91 2.81
CA MET A 13 -9.78 7.43 3.82
C MET A 13 -9.71 6.60 5.10
N PHE A 14 -9.59 5.30 4.99
CA PHE A 14 -9.21 4.42 6.09
C PHE A 14 -7.77 3.98 5.90
N PRO A 15 -6.99 3.85 7.00
CA PRO A 15 -5.65 3.32 6.91
C PRO A 15 -5.63 1.91 6.32
N SER A 16 -4.56 1.58 5.63
CA SER A 16 -4.33 0.25 5.08
C SER A 16 -3.31 -0.49 5.92
N TRP A 17 -3.32 -1.80 5.84
CA TRP A 17 -2.37 -2.65 6.55
C TRP A 17 -1.49 -3.37 5.54
N ILE A 18 -0.20 -3.48 5.84
CA ILE A 18 0.74 -4.26 5.03
C ILE A 18 1.47 -5.23 5.94
N THR A 19 1.51 -6.49 5.53
CA THR A 19 2.25 -7.55 6.21
C THR A 19 3.35 -8.05 5.28
N SER A 20 4.54 -8.15 5.82
CA SER A 20 5.71 -8.71 5.14
C SER A 20 6.38 -9.72 6.06
N CYS A 21 7.26 -10.55 5.52
CA CYS A 21 8.01 -11.54 6.29
C CYS A 21 9.49 -11.43 6.02
N SER A 22 10.28 -11.67 7.07
CA SER A 22 11.74 -11.83 6.91
C SER A 22 12.07 -13.15 6.23
N SER A 23 13.34 -13.34 5.89
CA SER A 23 13.83 -14.60 5.33
C SER A 23 13.59 -15.79 6.27
N ASP A 24 13.52 -15.54 7.58
CA ASP A 24 13.26 -16.56 8.60
C ASP A 24 11.76 -16.82 8.80
N GLY A 25 10.89 -16.12 8.08
CA GLY A 25 9.45 -16.25 8.21
C GLY A 25 8.83 -15.45 9.35
N GLU A 26 9.57 -14.51 9.96
CA GLU A 26 9.04 -13.64 10.99
C GLU A 26 8.14 -12.56 10.35
N PRO A 27 6.84 -12.52 10.71
CA PRO A 27 5.93 -11.54 10.12
C PRO A 27 6.08 -10.17 10.77
N ASN A 28 5.81 -9.13 9.98
CA ASN A 28 5.71 -7.76 10.44
C ASN A 28 4.51 -7.10 9.77
N THR A 29 3.61 -6.57 10.58
CA THR A 29 2.43 -5.86 10.09
C THR A 29 2.51 -4.41 10.52
N THR A 30 2.28 -3.50 9.59
CA THR A 30 2.28 -2.08 9.87
C THR A 30 1.11 -1.39 9.18
N VAL A 31 0.70 -0.27 9.75
CA VAL A 31 -0.32 0.60 9.17
C VAL A 31 0.35 1.55 8.20
N ILE A 32 -0.25 1.71 7.03
CA ILE A 32 0.17 2.71 6.04
C ILE A 32 -1.02 3.59 5.70
N SER A 33 -0.74 4.85 5.37
CA SER A 33 -1.82 5.80 5.10
C SER A 33 -2.57 5.49 3.81
N GLN A 34 -1.89 4.96 2.82
CA GLN A 34 -2.50 4.72 1.51
C GLN A 34 -1.69 3.73 0.69
N ILE A 35 -2.40 2.94 -0.12
CA ILE A 35 -1.83 2.17 -1.20
C ILE A 35 -2.20 2.88 -2.50
N TRP A 36 -1.21 3.15 -3.36
CA TRP A 36 -1.38 3.97 -4.54
C TRP A 36 -1.71 3.10 -5.76
N TYR A 37 -2.75 3.46 -6.48
CA TYR A 37 -3.09 2.79 -7.74
C TYR A 37 -2.05 3.13 -8.82
N VAL A 38 -1.55 2.12 -9.52
CA VAL A 38 -0.65 2.29 -10.67
C VAL A 38 -1.38 1.90 -11.95
N ASP A 39 -1.84 0.67 -12.01
CA ASP A 39 -2.68 0.15 -13.08
C ASP A 39 -3.51 -1.03 -12.56
N GLU A 40 -4.25 -1.70 -13.42
CA GLU A 40 -5.15 -2.78 -13.00
C GLU A 40 -4.45 -3.96 -12.32
N ASN A 41 -3.14 -4.08 -12.46
CA ASN A 41 -2.35 -5.18 -11.91
C ASN A 41 -1.22 -4.74 -10.99
N HIS A 42 -1.08 -3.45 -10.74
CA HIS A 42 0.02 -2.93 -9.92
C HIS A 42 -0.45 -1.84 -8.97
N VAL A 43 0.15 -1.84 -7.80
CA VAL A 43 -0.01 -0.79 -6.80
C VAL A 43 1.37 -0.33 -6.34
N ALA A 44 1.43 0.81 -5.68
CA ALA A 44 2.69 1.35 -5.16
C ALA A 44 2.55 1.71 -3.69
N LEU A 45 3.65 1.54 -2.96
CA LEU A 45 3.80 2.02 -1.60
C LEU A 45 4.85 3.12 -1.58
N SER A 46 4.64 4.12 -0.71
CA SER A 46 5.63 5.18 -0.54
C SER A 46 6.74 4.70 0.41
N PHE A 47 7.98 4.74 -0.09
CA PHE A 47 9.15 4.50 0.74
C PHE A 47 9.73 5.86 1.15
N GLN A 48 9.66 6.19 2.43
CA GLN A 48 10.10 7.49 2.95
C GLN A 48 11.34 7.39 3.82
N PHE A 49 11.45 6.32 4.60
CA PHE A 49 12.64 6.06 5.40
C PHE A 49 12.81 4.56 5.57
N PHE A 50 14.02 4.18 5.97
CA PHE A 50 14.32 2.78 6.22
C PHE A 50 13.39 2.23 7.31
N ASN A 51 12.78 1.09 7.04
CA ASN A 51 11.91 0.42 7.97
C ASN A 51 11.98 -1.11 7.80
N LYS A 52 11.34 -1.83 8.73
CA LYS A 52 11.37 -3.30 8.72
C LYS A 52 10.67 -3.89 7.50
N THR A 53 9.62 -3.26 7.02
CA THR A 53 8.92 -3.70 5.80
C THR A 53 9.87 -3.70 4.60
N LYS A 54 10.63 -2.62 4.41
CA LYS A 54 11.58 -2.50 3.30
C LYS A 54 12.66 -3.56 3.40
N LYS A 55 13.17 -3.79 4.62
CA LYS A 55 14.16 -4.83 4.86
C LYS A 55 13.59 -6.21 4.54
N ASN A 56 12.40 -6.52 5.01
CA ASN A 56 11.75 -7.80 4.76
C ASN A 56 11.55 -8.04 3.27
N ILE A 57 11.08 -7.03 2.53
CA ILE A 57 10.84 -7.15 1.10
C ILE A 57 12.14 -7.39 0.32
N SER A 58 13.26 -6.84 0.78
CA SER A 58 14.56 -7.11 0.14
C SER A 58 14.98 -8.58 0.28
N GLU A 59 14.51 -9.26 1.31
CA GLU A 59 14.81 -10.67 1.57
C GLU A 59 13.74 -11.60 1.02
N ASN A 60 12.47 -11.17 1.07
CA ASN A 60 11.30 -11.94 0.67
C ASN A 60 10.33 -10.99 -0.05
N PRO A 61 10.17 -11.10 -1.38
CA PRO A 61 9.45 -10.10 -2.15
C PRO A 61 7.93 -10.15 -2.01
N TYR A 62 7.39 -11.07 -1.22
CA TYR A 62 5.96 -11.22 -1.07
C TYR A 62 5.44 -10.41 0.11
N ALA A 63 4.31 -9.75 -0.10
CA ALA A 63 3.62 -8.99 0.91
C ALA A 63 2.10 -9.25 0.83
N TYR A 64 1.41 -8.90 1.91
CA TYR A 64 -0.03 -9.05 2.02
C TYR A 64 -0.60 -7.74 2.51
N ALA A 65 -1.60 -7.23 1.83
CA ALA A 65 -2.21 -5.95 2.22
C ALA A 65 -3.71 -6.08 2.38
N THR A 66 -4.26 -5.27 3.27
CA THR A 66 -5.70 -5.15 3.47
C THR A 66 -6.10 -3.70 3.29
N ILE A 67 -7.10 -3.47 2.44
CA ILE A 67 -7.69 -2.16 2.19
C ILE A 67 -9.17 -2.21 2.52
N SER A 68 -9.74 -1.07 2.91
CA SER A 68 -11.13 -0.98 3.34
C SER A 68 -11.86 0.11 2.57
N ASP A 69 -13.06 -0.24 2.10
CA ASP A 69 -13.96 0.72 1.45
C ASP A 69 -14.73 1.48 2.52
N PRO A 70 -14.60 2.80 2.61
CA PRO A 70 -15.27 3.57 3.66
C PRO A 70 -16.80 3.64 3.53
N SER A 71 -17.33 3.45 2.33
CA SER A 71 -18.77 3.54 2.10
C SER A 71 -19.51 2.24 2.34
N THR A 72 -18.88 1.10 2.05
CA THR A 72 -19.50 -0.22 2.16
C THR A 72 -18.98 -1.03 3.34
N LEU A 73 -17.87 -0.61 3.94
CA LEU A 73 -17.10 -1.32 4.98
C LEU A 73 -16.56 -2.67 4.52
N LYS A 74 -16.57 -2.92 3.21
CA LYS A 74 -15.92 -4.11 2.67
C LYS A 74 -14.43 -4.00 2.78
N GLN A 75 -13.80 -5.11 3.12
CA GLN A 75 -12.34 -5.23 3.15
C GLN A 75 -11.90 -6.11 2.02
N TYR A 76 -10.82 -5.69 1.36
CA TYR A 76 -10.20 -6.46 0.30
C TYR A 76 -8.78 -6.82 0.70
N ASN A 77 -8.39 -8.04 0.37
CA ASN A 77 -7.04 -8.54 0.62
C ASN A 77 -6.29 -8.62 -0.70
N LEU A 78 -5.05 -8.14 -0.68
CA LEU A 78 -4.18 -8.17 -1.84
C LEU A 78 -2.95 -9.00 -1.51
N GLU A 79 -2.68 -10.01 -2.32
CA GLU A 79 -1.41 -10.72 -2.28
C GLU A 79 -0.50 -10.05 -3.30
N LEU A 80 0.64 -9.57 -2.82
CA LEU A 80 1.52 -8.69 -3.57
C LEU A 80 2.89 -9.33 -3.73
N LYS A 81 3.54 -9.00 -4.83
CA LYS A 81 4.94 -9.33 -5.06
C LYS A 81 5.67 -8.08 -5.49
N PHE A 82 6.76 -7.74 -4.79
CA PHE A 82 7.58 -6.60 -5.16
C PHE A 82 8.06 -6.74 -6.59
N ASP A 83 7.88 -5.70 -7.38
CA ASP A 83 8.24 -5.67 -8.79
C ASP A 83 9.48 -4.81 -9.03
N HIS A 84 9.40 -3.53 -8.70
CA HIS A 84 10.53 -2.61 -8.85
C HIS A 84 10.28 -1.34 -8.06
N GLU A 85 11.34 -0.53 -7.91
CA GLU A 85 11.18 0.80 -7.34
C GLU A 85 11.41 1.87 -8.41
N GLU A 86 10.70 2.99 -8.29
CA GLU A 86 10.86 4.15 -9.13
C GLU A 86 11.30 5.33 -8.28
N THR A 87 12.44 5.90 -8.61
CA THR A 87 13.03 7.04 -7.89
C THR A 87 12.86 8.35 -8.63
N GLU A 88 12.29 8.31 -9.81
CA GLU A 88 11.99 9.46 -10.65
C GLU A 88 10.87 9.09 -11.62
N GLY A 89 10.35 10.06 -12.35
CA GLY A 89 9.30 9.84 -13.34
C GLY A 89 7.92 10.24 -12.83
N GLU A 90 6.91 9.98 -13.67
CA GLU A 90 5.55 10.46 -13.45
C GLU A 90 4.92 9.94 -12.16
N LEU A 91 5.03 8.63 -11.91
CA LEU A 91 4.48 8.04 -10.69
C LEU A 91 5.12 8.62 -9.44
N PHE A 92 6.45 8.68 -9.42
CA PHE A 92 7.20 9.25 -8.30
C PHE A 92 6.79 10.70 -8.05
N ASP A 93 6.73 11.51 -9.12
CA ASP A 93 6.39 12.92 -9.01
C ASP A 93 4.96 13.13 -8.49
N GLU A 94 4.01 12.32 -8.95
CA GLU A 94 2.63 12.38 -8.49
C GLU A 94 2.52 12.03 -7.00
N MET A 95 3.16 10.97 -6.57
CA MET A 95 3.16 10.55 -5.17
C MET A 95 3.84 11.60 -4.29
N ASP A 96 4.97 12.12 -4.71
CA ASP A 96 5.72 13.13 -3.98
C ASP A 96 4.89 14.42 -3.80
N MET A 97 4.23 14.86 -4.86
CA MET A 97 3.38 16.04 -4.81
C MET A 97 2.23 15.87 -3.82
N LYS A 98 1.55 14.72 -3.83
CA LYS A 98 0.45 14.45 -2.92
C LYS A 98 0.92 14.34 -1.46
N LEU A 99 2.07 13.72 -1.22
CA LEU A 99 2.62 13.62 0.13
C LEU A 99 3.03 15.00 0.67
N GLN A 100 3.60 15.85 -0.17
CA GLN A 100 3.94 17.22 0.23
C GLN A 100 2.69 18.05 0.50
N ALA A 101 1.62 17.87 -0.26
CA ALA A 101 0.35 18.55 0.00
C ALA A 101 -0.23 18.15 1.36
N ILE A 102 -0.20 16.87 1.70
CA ILE A 102 -0.66 16.38 3.01
C ILE A 102 0.22 16.96 4.13
N ALA A 103 1.53 16.95 3.96
CA ALA A 103 2.47 17.51 4.95
C ALA A 103 2.23 19.00 5.16
N SER A 104 1.99 19.75 4.09
CA SER A 104 1.68 21.18 4.16
C SER A 104 0.40 21.45 4.96
N MET A 105 -0.65 20.64 4.72
CA MET A 105 -1.93 20.78 5.43
C MET A 105 -1.81 20.47 6.93
N THR A 106 -0.87 19.62 7.33
CA THR A 106 -0.67 19.22 8.72
C THR A 106 0.45 19.98 9.40
N GLY A 107 1.10 20.92 8.72
CA GLY A 107 2.24 21.67 9.26
C GLY A 107 3.53 20.86 9.36
N MET A 108 3.60 19.74 8.66
CA MET A 108 4.74 18.81 8.71
C MET A 108 5.62 18.89 7.46
N THR A 109 5.65 20.03 6.80
CA THR A 109 6.45 20.25 5.59
C THR A 109 7.93 19.98 5.85
N GLY A 110 8.52 19.17 4.99
CA GLY A 110 9.94 18.80 5.07
C GLY A 110 10.27 17.65 6.01
N ILE A 111 9.29 17.16 6.80
CA ILE A 111 9.50 16.02 7.70
C ILE A 111 9.46 14.70 6.91
N PHE A 112 8.55 14.60 5.95
CA PHE A 112 8.40 13.39 5.13
C PHE A 112 8.98 13.66 3.74
N LYS A 113 9.94 12.83 3.35
CA LYS A 113 10.54 12.90 2.04
C LYS A 113 10.39 11.55 1.34
N LEU A 114 9.76 11.57 0.16
CA LEU A 114 9.65 10.36 -0.64
C LEU A 114 11.01 9.99 -1.22
N ARG A 115 11.45 8.76 -0.97
CA ARG A 115 12.71 8.24 -1.50
C ARG A 115 12.49 7.39 -2.74
N ALA A 116 11.38 6.64 -2.75
CA ALA A 116 11.04 5.78 -3.87
C ALA A 116 9.54 5.48 -3.86
N ALA A 117 9.01 5.21 -5.05
CA ALA A 117 7.72 4.56 -5.22
C ALA A 117 8.00 3.07 -5.41
N ASP A 118 7.65 2.27 -4.42
CA ASP A 118 7.85 0.82 -4.47
C ASP A 118 6.64 0.18 -5.15
N VAL A 119 6.84 -0.33 -6.35
CA VAL A 119 5.77 -0.91 -7.17
C VAL A 119 5.68 -2.41 -6.93
N TYR A 120 4.45 -2.86 -6.66
CA TYR A 120 4.14 -4.26 -6.42
C TYR A 120 3.15 -4.75 -7.46
N LYS A 121 3.34 -5.99 -7.93
CA LYS A 121 2.35 -6.68 -8.72
C LYS A 121 1.27 -7.25 -7.81
N VAL A 122 0.01 -7.07 -8.19
CA VAL A 122 -1.13 -7.69 -7.50
C VAL A 122 -1.29 -9.09 -8.05
N CYS A 123 -0.95 -10.09 -7.25
CA CYS A 123 -1.04 -11.50 -7.64
C CYS A 123 -2.44 -12.05 -7.41
N LEU A 124 -3.13 -11.55 -6.37
CA LEU A 124 -4.49 -11.98 -6.04
C LEU A 124 -5.19 -10.84 -5.31
N LEU A 125 -6.47 -10.64 -5.61
CA LEU A 125 -7.32 -9.68 -4.93
C LEU A 125 -8.67 -10.34 -4.66
N TYR A 126 -9.11 -10.34 -3.39
CA TYR A 126 -10.36 -10.96 -2.99
C TYR A 126 -10.97 -10.25 -1.78
N THR A 127 -12.27 -10.45 -1.59
CA THR A 127 -12.98 -9.91 -0.42
C THR A 127 -12.61 -10.70 0.81
N SER A 128 -12.48 -10.03 1.95
CA SER A 128 -12.15 -10.67 3.21
C SER A 128 -13.28 -11.58 3.70
N ASP A 129 -12.95 -12.83 4.03
CA ASP A 129 -13.91 -13.81 4.53
C ASP A 129 -14.46 -13.42 5.90
N ALA A 130 -13.67 -12.70 6.71
CA ALA A 130 -14.10 -12.28 8.04
C ALA A 130 -15.34 -11.38 7.99
N ALA A 131 -15.46 -10.51 6.99
CA ALA A 131 -16.64 -9.67 6.80
C ALA A 131 -17.87 -10.50 6.43
N ASP A 132 -17.69 -11.52 5.59
CA ASP A 132 -18.76 -12.40 5.16
C ASP A 132 -19.30 -13.24 6.33
N GLU A 133 -18.43 -13.71 7.21
CA GLU A 133 -18.83 -14.47 8.40
C GLU A 133 -19.67 -13.62 9.35
N LEU A 134 -19.33 -12.35 9.53
CA LEU A 134 -20.08 -11.44 10.39
C LEU A 134 -21.46 -11.11 9.82
N LEU A 135 -21.61 -11.12 8.53
CA LEU A 135 -22.86 -10.79 7.85
C LEU A 135 -23.72 -12.03 7.58
N GLY A 136 -23.11 -13.15 7.58
CA GLY A 136 -23.73 -14.41 7.26
C GLY A 136 -24.27 -15.14 8.42
#